data_062bc98e587a754ac225664a113755e7
#
_entry.id   062bc98e587a754ac225664a113755e7
#
_cell.length_a   1.000
_cell.length_b   1.000
_cell.length_c   1.000
_cell.angle_alpha   90.00
_cell.angle_beta   90.00
_cell.angle_gamma   90.00
#
_symmetry.space_group_name_H-M   'P 1'
#
loop_
_entity.id
_entity.type
_entity.pdbx_description
1 polymer ?
#
loop_
_entity_poly.entity_id
_entity_poly.type
_entity_poly.pdbx_seq_one_letter_code
_entity_poly.pdbx_strand_id
1 'polypeptide(L)'
;MSRIRSVSRRDALRYAGVAPVLLGASALLGAPRATAGIAGMTVFLDPGHNAVADASINQPVPNGRGGTKPCNTSGTATNEGYPEHLFAWAVVTLISASLSQMGVKTPLSRGDDSSVGPCVNERAEMANAVHSDAVVSIHADGGPPSGSGFHVNYSSPPLNDVQAGPAVQLAQTMRDALVQAGFQPSNYIGIDGLNGRDDLAGLNLAKYPAVLVELGNMNNSTDAARMESADGQQKYAAAVTQGIVAFLNSKAPTG
;
A
#
# COMPACT_ATOMS: atom_id res chain seq x y z
N MET A 1 18.99 -51.84 -45.70
CA MET A 1 19.97 -51.23 -46.63
C MET A 1 19.40 -49.88 -47.04
N SER A 2 19.77 -48.81 -46.44
CA SER A 2 19.41 -47.46 -46.85
C SER A 2 20.64 -46.57 -46.85
N ARG A 3 20.87 -45.93 -47.96
CA ARG A 3 22.12 -45.17 -48.23
C ARG A 3 22.03 -43.77 -47.62
N ILE A 4 23.00 -43.42 -46.78
CA ILE A 4 23.25 -42.07 -46.30
C ILE A 4 23.92 -41.29 -47.46
N ARG A 5 23.28 -40.19 -47.90
CA ARG A 5 23.90 -39.21 -48.80
C ARG A 5 24.59 -38.13 -47.99
N SER A 6 25.87 -37.99 -48.20
CA SER A 6 26.73 -36.90 -47.66
C SER A 6 26.39 -35.58 -48.35
N VAL A 7 26.18 -34.53 -47.58
CA VAL A 7 26.02 -33.15 -48.08
C VAL A 7 27.41 -32.47 -48.08
N SER A 8 27.79 -31.91 -49.23
CA SER A 8 29.07 -31.28 -49.56
C SER A 8 29.27 -29.94 -48.85
N ARG A 9 30.51 -29.70 -48.42
CA ARG A 9 31.00 -28.47 -47.73
C ARG A 9 31.22 -27.27 -48.68
N ARG A 10 30.33 -26.92 -49.58
CA ARG A 10 30.59 -25.83 -50.56
C ARG A 10 29.55 -24.72 -50.67
N ASP A 11 28.61 -24.56 -49.73
CA ASP A 11 27.62 -23.46 -49.79
C ASP A 11 27.59 -22.57 -48.55
N ALA A 12 28.75 -22.30 -47.96
CA ALA A 12 28.90 -21.35 -46.89
C ALA A 12 29.68 -20.12 -47.36
N LEU A 13 29.06 -19.23 -48.11
CA LEU A 13 29.57 -17.87 -48.36
C LEU A 13 28.59 -17.11 -49.24
N ARG A 14 27.70 -16.35 -48.62
CA ARG A 14 27.06 -15.12 -49.17
C ARG A 14 25.77 -14.82 -48.42
N TYR A 15 25.88 -14.20 -47.23
CA TYR A 15 24.90 -13.24 -46.74
C TYR A 15 25.60 -12.32 -45.76
N ALA A 16 26.24 -11.29 -46.29
CA ALA A 16 26.54 -10.08 -45.56
C ALA A 16 25.25 -9.30 -45.45
N GLY A 17 24.44 -9.57 -44.42
CA GLY A 17 23.22 -8.86 -44.12
C GLY A 17 23.52 -7.71 -43.18
N VAL A 18 23.25 -6.50 -43.65
CA VAL A 18 23.27 -5.23 -42.92
C VAL A 18 22.43 -5.37 -41.65
N ALA A 19 23.07 -5.26 -40.49
CA ALA A 19 22.37 -5.13 -39.21
C ALA A 19 21.69 -3.74 -39.14
N PRO A 20 20.38 -3.65 -38.89
CA PRO A 20 19.79 -2.37 -38.57
C PRO A 20 20.24 -1.95 -37.16
N VAL A 21 20.95 -0.82 -37.10
CA VAL A 21 21.21 -0.09 -35.85
C VAL A 21 19.85 0.41 -35.37
N LEU A 22 19.20 -0.33 -34.47
CA LEU A 22 18.09 0.16 -33.68
C LEU A 22 18.67 1.15 -32.66
N LEU A 23 18.67 2.43 -33.01
CA LEU A 23 18.75 3.51 -32.06
C LEU A 23 17.51 3.42 -31.17
N GLY A 24 17.58 2.63 -30.12
CA GLY A 24 16.63 2.64 -29.04
C GLY A 24 16.69 4.02 -28.36
N ALA A 25 15.73 4.86 -28.67
CA ALA A 25 15.42 6.01 -27.83
C ALA A 25 14.97 5.45 -26.47
N SER A 26 15.93 5.26 -25.55
CA SER A 26 15.63 5.09 -24.13
C SER A 26 14.96 6.39 -23.72
N ALA A 27 13.60 6.38 -23.67
CA ALA A 27 12.86 7.37 -22.92
C ALA A 27 13.40 7.26 -21.48
N LEU A 28 14.27 8.17 -21.10
CA LEU A 28 14.58 8.48 -19.72
C LEU A 28 13.24 8.92 -19.10
N LEU A 29 12.46 7.94 -18.64
CA LEU A 29 11.45 8.18 -17.60
C LEU A 29 12.28 8.78 -16.47
N GLY A 30 12.17 10.10 -16.30
CA GLY A 30 12.89 10.82 -15.28
C GLY A 30 12.68 10.10 -13.96
N ALA A 31 13.75 9.56 -13.38
CA ALA A 31 13.73 9.09 -12.01
C ALA A 31 13.08 10.22 -11.19
N PRO A 32 12.11 9.94 -10.32
CA PRO A 32 11.56 10.97 -9.46
C PRO A 32 12.76 11.62 -8.76
N ARG A 33 12.90 12.93 -8.92
CA ARG A 33 13.94 13.69 -8.23
C ARG A 33 13.79 13.32 -6.77
N ALA A 34 14.78 12.59 -6.22
CA ALA A 34 14.89 12.39 -4.79
C ALA A 34 14.89 13.78 -4.20
N THR A 35 13.78 14.16 -3.56
CA THR A 35 13.71 15.41 -2.84
C THR A 35 14.62 15.20 -1.64
N ALA A 36 15.75 15.91 -1.61
CA ALA A 36 16.79 15.79 -0.58
C ALA A 36 16.22 15.94 0.86
N GLY A 37 14.97 16.36 0.98
CA GLY A 37 14.29 16.60 2.25
C GLY A 37 13.67 15.38 2.94
N ILE A 38 13.41 14.24 2.25
CA ILE A 38 12.72 13.09 2.87
C ILE A 38 13.63 11.88 3.13
N ALA A 39 14.86 11.90 2.61
CA ALA A 39 15.83 10.84 2.84
C ALA A 39 16.15 10.74 4.35
N GLY A 40 16.16 9.52 4.86
CA GLY A 40 16.38 9.22 6.29
C GLY A 40 15.11 9.26 7.15
N MET A 41 14.00 9.84 6.66
CA MET A 41 12.70 9.76 7.34
C MET A 41 12.19 8.32 7.43
N THR A 42 11.29 8.06 8.38
CA THR A 42 10.75 6.72 8.67
C THR A 42 9.25 6.70 8.42
N VAL A 43 8.81 5.83 7.51
CA VAL A 43 7.39 5.54 7.28
C VAL A 43 7.11 4.11 7.70
N PHE A 44 6.32 3.93 8.75
CA PHE A 44 5.87 2.61 9.15
C PHE A 44 4.73 2.16 8.25
N LEU A 45 4.90 1.02 7.59
CA LEU A 45 3.91 0.45 6.68
C LEU A 45 3.28 -0.78 7.30
N ASP A 46 1.96 -0.81 7.29
CA ASP A 46 1.18 -1.87 7.89
C ASP A 46 0.31 -2.56 6.83
N PRO A 47 0.75 -3.71 6.28
CA PRO A 47 -0.13 -4.53 5.45
C PRO A 47 -1.21 -5.15 6.34
N GLY A 48 -2.47 -4.74 6.12
CA GLY A 48 -3.61 -5.14 6.93
C GLY A 48 -3.77 -6.67 7.04
N HIS A 49 -4.38 -7.11 8.13
CA HIS A 49 -4.67 -8.53 8.41
C HIS A 49 -3.44 -9.44 8.47
N ASN A 50 -3.69 -10.75 8.44
CA ASN A 50 -2.68 -11.82 8.47
C ASN A 50 -3.10 -12.91 7.49
N ALA A 51 -2.13 -13.63 6.91
CA ALA A 51 -2.41 -14.78 6.04
C ALA A 51 -3.05 -15.95 6.81
N VAL A 52 -2.65 -16.12 8.07
CA VAL A 52 -3.18 -17.16 8.94
C VAL A 52 -4.03 -16.51 10.04
N ALA A 53 -5.27 -16.96 10.15
CA ALA A 53 -6.19 -16.58 11.21
C ALA A 53 -6.49 -17.80 12.07
N ASP A 54 -5.80 -17.92 13.20
CA ASP A 54 -6.08 -18.94 14.22
C ASP A 54 -6.89 -18.35 15.40
N ALA A 55 -7.11 -19.13 16.45
CA ALA A 55 -7.89 -18.67 17.60
C ALA A 55 -7.32 -17.45 18.32
N SER A 56 -6.02 -17.15 18.15
CA SER A 56 -5.36 -16.00 18.79
C SER A 56 -5.88 -14.66 18.31
N ILE A 57 -6.41 -14.57 17.09
CA ILE A 57 -6.98 -13.33 16.56
C ILE A 57 -8.19 -12.83 17.35
N ASN A 58 -8.85 -13.72 18.12
CA ASN A 58 -10.02 -13.39 18.95
C ASN A 58 -9.63 -12.92 20.36
N GLN A 59 -8.36 -12.93 20.75
CA GLN A 59 -7.93 -12.45 22.05
C GLN A 59 -8.25 -10.95 22.21
N PRO A 60 -8.84 -10.53 23.36
CA PRO A 60 -9.17 -9.13 23.55
C PRO A 60 -7.90 -8.31 23.78
N VAL A 61 -7.75 -7.23 23.01
CA VAL A 61 -6.64 -6.27 23.13
C VAL A 61 -7.18 -4.84 23.32
N PRO A 62 -6.40 -3.90 23.88
CA PRO A 62 -6.83 -2.53 24.05
C PRO A 62 -7.22 -1.86 22.72
N ASN A 63 -8.33 -1.12 22.72
CA ASN A 63 -8.77 -0.35 21.56
C ASN A 63 -8.30 1.11 21.57
N GLY A 64 -7.57 1.53 22.59
CA GLY A 64 -7.09 2.91 22.77
C GLY A 64 -8.11 3.89 23.37
N ARG A 65 -9.35 3.45 23.65
CA ARG A 65 -10.43 4.28 24.24
C ARG A 65 -11.04 3.68 25.51
N GLY A 66 -10.24 2.94 26.26
CA GLY A 66 -10.64 2.33 27.54
C GLY A 66 -11.44 1.03 27.41
N GLY A 67 -11.65 0.52 26.20
CA GLY A 67 -12.27 -0.77 25.93
C GLY A 67 -11.32 -1.74 25.26
N THR A 68 -11.86 -2.88 24.81
CA THR A 68 -11.13 -3.92 24.09
C THR A 68 -11.80 -4.24 22.75
N LYS A 69 -11.02 -4.87 21.87
CA LYS A 69 -11.48 -5.45 20.60
C LYS A 69 -10.70 -6.73 20.31
N PRO A 70 -11.08 -7.57 19.34
CA PRO A 70 -10.27 -8.70 18.93
C PRO A 70 -8.85 -8.28 18.49
N CYS A 71 -7.86 -9.14 18.75
CA CYS A 71 -6.46 -8.97 18.36
C CYS A 71 -6.32 -8.61 16.87
N ASN A 72 -7.08 -9.29 16.02
CA ASN A 72 -7.14 -9.01 14.58
C ASN A 72 -8.46 -9.56 14.01
N THR A 73 -8.65 -9.39 12.70
CA THR A 73 -9.69 -10.06 11.91
C THR A 73 -9.06 -10.72 10.68
N SER A 74 -9.77 -11.67 10.09
CA SER A 74 -9.30 -12.35 8.87
C SER A 74 -9.30 -11.44 7.63
N GLY A 75 -9.93 -10.27 7.71
CA GLY A 75 -10.20 -9.44 6.54
C GLY A 75 -11.37 -9.95 5.70
N THR A 76 -11.54 -9.33 4.56
CA THR A 76 -12.51 -9.71 3.53
C THR A 76 -11.81 -10.39 2.34
N ALA A 77 -12.58 -10.68 1.28
CA ALA A 77 -12.06 -11.19 0.02
C ALA A 77 -12.97 -10.72 -1.13
N THR A 78 -12.45 -10.75 -2.36
CA THR A 78 -13.29 -10.59 -3.56
C THR A 78 -14.29 -11.74 -3.69
N ASN A 79 -15.28 -11.58 -4.56
CA ASN A 79 -16.24 -12.66 -4.84
C ASN A 79 -15.57 -13.91 -5.44
N GLU A 80 -14.43 -13.74 -6.08
CA GLU A 80 -13.58 -14.80 -6.66
C GLU A 80 -12.65 -15.42 -5.61
N GLY A 81 -12.64 -14.88 -4.38
CA GLY A 81 -11.89 -15.42 -3.25
C GLY A 81 -10.46 -14.87 -3.10
N TYR A 82 -10.11 -13.78 -3.77
CA TYR A 82 -8.81 -13.11 -3.57
C TYR A 82 -8.81 -12.38 -2.22
N PRO A 83 -7.95 -12.78 -1.24
CA PRO A 83 -8.05 -12.26 0.12
C PRO A 83 -7.43 -10.88 0.28
N GLU A 84 -8.00 -10.09 1.19
CA GLU A 84 -7.54 -8.73 1.51
C GLU A 84 -6.09 -8.70 2.01
N HIS A 85 -5.68 -9.64 2.87
CA HIS A 85 -4.32 -9.68 3.40
C HIS A 85 -3.26 -9.80 2.29
N LEU A 86 -3.57 -10.56 1.23
CA LEU A 86 -2.68 -10.75 0.08
C LEU A 86 -2.58 -9.48 -0.77
N PHE A 87 -3.72 -8.81 -1.00
CA PHE A 87 -3.76 -7.51 -1.65
C PHE A 87 -2.94 -6.47 -0.87
N ALA A 88 -3.19 -6.35 0.44
CA ALA A 88 -2.49 -5.41 1.30
C ALA A 88 -0.97 -5.65 1.30
N TRP A 89 -0.54 -6.92 1.36
CA TRP A 89 0.87 -7.30 1.27
C TRP A 89 1.50 -6.91 -0.06
N ALA A 90 0.85 -7.20 -1.17
CA ALA A 90 1.34 -6.88 -2.51
C ALA A 90 1.54 -5.37 -2.68
N VAL A 91 0.55 -4.56 -2.30
CA VAL A 91 0.60 -3.10 -2.42
C VAL A 91 1.67 -2.50 -1.49
N VAL A 92 1.73 -2.93 -0.22
CA VAL A 92 2.75 -2.44 0.74
C VAL A 92 4.16 -2.77 0.27
N THR A 93 4.40 -3.94 -0.29
CA THR A 93 5.71 -4.31 -0.84
C THR A 93 6.16 -3.36 -1.96
N LEU A 94 5.25 -2.97 -2.85
CA LEU A 94 5.52 -2.01 -3.92
C LEU A 94 5.79 -0.59 -3.37
N ILE A 95 5.01 -0.15 -2.37
CA ILE A 95 5.20 1.14 -1.69
C ILE A 95 6.58 1.17 -1.00
N SER A 96 6.91 0.11 -0.24
CA SER A 96 8.19 0.00 0.47
C SER A 96 9.37 0.06 -0.49
N ALA A 97 9.31 -0.66 -1.62
CA ALA A 97 10.35 -0.62 -2.65
C ALA A 97 10.53 0.81 -3.22
N SER A 98 9.43 1.50 -3.51
CA SER A 98 9.46 2.86 -4.07
C SER A 98 10.03 3.89 -3.08
N LEU A 99 9.60 3.86 -1.82
CA LEU A 99 10.08 4.76 -0.76
C LEU A 99 11.55 4.49 -0.41
N SER A 100 11.96 3.23 -0.37
CA SER A 100 13.37 2.84 -0.10
C SER A 100 14.31 3.37 -1.17
N GLN A 101 13.90 3.40 -2.45
CA GLN A 101 14.68 4.03 -3.54
C GLN A 101 14.86 5.54 -3.34
N MET A 102 13.98 6.19 -2.57
CA MET A 102 14.06 7.61 -2.21
C MET A 102 14.84 7.83 -0.89
N GLY A 103 15.41 6.77 -0.29
CA GLY A 103 16.15 6.83 0.96
C GLY A 103 15.28 6.89 2.21
N VAL A 104 13.98 6.64 2.11
CA VAL A 104 13.05 6.57 3.25
C VAL A 104 13.15 5.17 3.88
N LYS A 105 13.18 5.11 5.21
CA LYS A 105 13.13 3.86 5.97
C LYS A 105 11.69 3.36 6.05
N THR A 106 11.46 2.08 5.74
CA THR A 106 10.11 1.50 5.67
C THR A 106 9.98 0.23 6.53
N PRO A 107 10.03 0.35 7.87
CA PRO A 107 9.72 -0.79 8.74
C PRO A 107 8.27 -1.26 8.52
N LEU A 108 8.06 -2.58 8.60
CA LEU A 108 6.77 -3.24 8.36
C LEU A 108 6.21 -3.82 9.65
N SER A 109 4.87 -3.89 9.77
CA SER A 109 4.20 -4.55 10.91
C SER A 109 4.35 -6.07 10.88
N ARG A 110 4.49 -6.67 9.70
CA ARG A 110 4.74 -8.11 9.50
C ARG A 110 5.78 -8.32 8.41
N GLY A 111 6.55 -9.40 8.53
CA GLY A 111 7.67 -9.70 7.63
C GLY A 111 7.34 -10.64 6.48
N ASP A 112 6.15 -11.22 6.47
CA ASP A 112 5.68 -12.17 5.46
C ASP A 112 4.16 -12.14 5.31
N ASP A 113 3.64 -12.93 4.36
CA ASP A 113 2.22 -13.19 4.15
C ASP A 113 1.92 -14.69 4.26
N SER A 114 2.47 -15.35 5.28
CA SER A 114 2.33 -16.78 5.50
C SER A 114 2.14 -17.18 6.97
N SER A 115 2.18 -16.22 7.89
CA SER A 115 2.13 -16.47 9.34
C SER A 115 1.00 -15.71 10.03
N VAL A 116 0.79 -16.02 11.31
CA VAL A 116 0.01 -15.18 12.23
C VAL A 116 0.86 -13.94 12.54
N GLY A 117 0.39 -12.77 12.15
CA GLY A 117 1.07 -11.51 12.44
C GLY A 117 0.61 -10.89 13.77
N PRO A 118 1.16 -9.71 14.13
CA PRO A 118 0.87 -9.05 15.39
C PRO A 118 -0.58 -8.56 15.48
N CYS A 119 -1.06 -8.42 16.71
CA CYS A 119 -2.35 -7.80 17.01
C CYS A 119 -2.39 -6.32 16.62
N VAL A 120 -3.59 -5.76 16.43
CA VAL A 120 -3.77 -4.36 15.98
C VAL A 120 -3.17 -3.32 16.95
N ASN A 121 -3.15 -3.60 18.26
CA ASN A 121 -2.47 -2.75 19.25
C ASN A 121 -0.94 -2.86 19.14
N GLU A 122 -0.40 -4.07 18.92
CA GLU A 122 1.04 -4.30 18.76
C GLU A 122 1.57 -3.60 17.51
N ARG A 123 0.80 -3.58 16.42
CA ARG A 123 1.16 -2.81 15.21
C ARG A 123 1.32 -1.32 15.50
N ALA A 124 0.42 -0.74 16.29
CA ALA A 124 0.56 0.64 16.75
C ALA A 124 1.79 0.85 17.65
N GLU A 125 2.06 -0.09 18.57
CA GLU A 125 3.24 -0.06 19.44
C GLU A 125 4.54 -0.14 18.63
N MET A 126 4.61 -1.02 17.63
CA MET A 126 5.75 -1.12 16.71
C MET A 126 5.99 0.19 15.96
N ALA A 127 4.91 0.79 15.41
CA ALA A 127 4.99 2.08 14.73
C ALA A 127 5.47 3.20 15.67
N ASN A 128 5.00 3.21 16.92
CA ASN A 128 5.40 4.17 17.93
C ASN A 128 6.87 3.98 18.35
N ALA A 129 7.35 2.74 18.44
CA ALA A 129 8.71 2.42 18.87
C ALA A 129 9.79 2.90 17.88
N VAL A 130 9.46 2.98 16.59
CA VAL A 130 10.41 3.45 15.56
C VAL A 130 10.33 4.96 15.30
N HIS A 131 9.54 5.70 16.07
CA HIS A 131 9.37 7.15 15.94
C HIS A 131 9.02 7.57 14.50
N SER A 132 7.95 6.99 13.97
CA SER A 132 7.55 7.14 12.59
C SER A 132 7.21 8.60 12.21
N ASP A 133 7.67 9.07 11.06
CA ASP A 133 7.22 10.34 10.47
C ASP A 133 5.80 10.24 9.92
N ALA A 134 5.41 9.06 9.45
CA ALA A 134 4.06 8.69 9.07
C ALA A 134 3.83 7.18 9.30
N VAL A 135 2.58 6.82 9.58
CA VAL A 135 2.09 5.43 9.71
C VAL A 135 0.99 5.23 8.69
N VAL A 136 1.13 4.26 7.80
CA VAL A 136 0.16 4.00 6.75
C VAL A 136 -0.21 2.51 6.76
N SER A 137 -1.45 2.23 7.13
CA SER A 137 -2.04 0.90 7.05
C SER A 137 -2.82 0.76 5.73
N ILE A 138 -2.63 -0.35 5.02
CA ILE A 138 -3.25 -0.63 3.73
C ILE A 138 -4.24 -1.77 3.87
N HIS A 139 -5.45 -1.49 3.44
CA HIS A 139 -6.64 -2.33 3.49
C HIS A 139 -7.46 -2.26 2.20
N ALA A 140 -8.50 -3.08 2.11
CA ALA A 140 -9.56 -3.02 1.12
C ALA A 140 -10.87 -3.45 1.75
N ASP A 141 -11.87 -2.59 1.71
CA ASP A 141 -13.14 -2.77 2.42
C ASP A 141 -14.03 -3.88 1.81
N GLY A 142 -14.91 -4.43 2.62
CA GLY A 142 -15.97 -5.37 2.25
C GLY A 142 -17.36 -4.74 2.30
N GLY A 143 -17.53 -3.61 1.63
CA GLY A 143 -18.78 -2.85 1.61
C GLY A 143 -19.91 -3.49 0.76
N PRO A 144 -21.07 -2.82 0.60
CA PRO A 144 -22.15 -3.33 -0.25
C PRO A 144 -21.66 -3.44 -1.72
N PRO A 145 -22.10 -4.46 -2.50
CA PRO A 145 -21.62 -4.66 -3.88
C PRO A 145 -21.86 -3.48 -4.83
N SER A 146 -22.85 -2.65 -4.56
CA SER A 146 -23.13 -1.40 -5.31
C SER A 146 -22.22 -0.24 -4.92
N GLY A 147 -21.53 -0.33 -3.77
CA GLY A 147 -20.57 0.67 -3.32
C GLY A 147 -19.22 0.48 -3.97
N SER A 148 -18.48 1.54 -4.22
CA SER A 148 -17.14 1.51 -4.80
C SER A 148 -16.31 2.70 -4.35
N GLY A 149 -15.01 2.64 -4.59
CA GLY A 149 -14.08 3.72 -4.32
C GLY A 149 -13.37 3.61 -2.98
N PHE A 150 -12.36 4.44 -2.81
CA PHE A 150 -11.45 4.45 -1.66
C PHE A 150 -11.95 5.37 -0.53
N HIS A 151 -11.47 5.11 0.69
CA HIS A 151 -11.57 6.08 1.78
C HIS A 151 -10.34 5.98 2.71
N VAL A 152 -10.02 7.10 3.34
CA VAL A 152 -8.89 7.23 4.26
C VAL A 152 -9.44 7.44 5.67
N ASN A 153 -9.18 6.47 6.54
CA ASN A 153 -9.60 6.50 7.92
C ASN A 153 -8.54 7.21 8.79
N TYR A 154 -9.00 8.03 9.73
CA TYR A 154 -8.19 8.67 10.76
C TYR A 154 -8.92 8.66 12.11
N SER A 155 -8.19 8.80 13.24
CA SER A 155 -8.81 8.80 14.58
C SER A 155 -9.66 10.05 14.79
N SER A 156 -10.96 9.87 15.10
CA SER A 156 -11.89 10.96 15.35
C SER A 156 -13.00 10.51 16.33
N PRO A 157 -13.24 11.25 17.42
CA PRO A 157 -12.51 12.45 17.86
C PRO A 157 -11.05 12.13 18.21
N PRO A 158 -10.10 13.10 18.03
CA PRO A 158 -8.71 12.86 18.31
C PRO A 158 -8.44 12.67 19.81
N LEU A 159 -7.44 11.83 20.15
CA LEU A 159 -7.00 11.55 21.53
C LEU A 159 -5.73 12.31 21.91
N ASN A 160 -5.06 12.95 20.95
CA ASN A 160 -3.86 13.75 21.14
C ASN A 160 -3.70 14.77 20.00
N ASP A 161 -2.77 15.71 20.14
CA ASP A 161 -2.54 16.78 19.15
C ASP A 161 -2.06 16.25 17.80
N VAL A 162 -1.32 15.13 17.76
CA VAL A 162 -0.87 14.51 16.52
C VAL A 162 -2.05 13.98 15.71
N GLN A 163 -3.05 13.41 16.38
CA GLN A 163 -4.28 12.94 15.75
C GLN A 163 -5.18 14.12 15.31
N ALA A 164 -5.20 15.22 16.06
CA ALA A 164 -6.00 16.39 15.76
C ALA A 164 -5.49 17.19 14.54
N GLY A 165 -4.19 17.18 14.28
CA GLY A 165 -3.54 17.96 13.22
C GLY A 165 -2.81 17.09 12.20
N PRO A 166 -1.57 16.64 12.49
CA PRO A 166 -0.74 15.92 11.52
C PRO A 166 -1.38 14.67 10.90
N ALA A 167 -2.17 13.90 11.65
CA ALA A 167 -2.86 12.71 11.10
C ALA A 167 -3.98 13.12 10.12
N VAL A 168 -4.72 14.18 10.43
CA VAL A 168 -5.73 14.73 9.50
C VAL A 168 -5.07 15.25 8.23
N GLN A 169 -3.92 15.94 8.36
CA GLN A 169 -3.15 16.40 7.19
C GLN A 169 -2.68 15.23 6.34
N LEU A 170 -2.16 14.15 6.94
CA LEU A 170 -1.77 12.94 6.23
C LEU A 170 -2.98 12.32 5.50
N ALA A 171 -4.14 12.26 6.15
CA ALA A 171 -5.37 11.73 5.54
C ALA A 171 -5.80 12.56 4.32
N GLN A 172 -5.77 13.89 4.43
CA GLN A 172 -6.10 14.80 3.33
C GLN A 172 -5.12 14.66 2.17
N THR A 173 -3.82 14.64 2.45
CA THR A 173 -2.77 14.50 1.43
C THR A 173 -2.88 13.15 0.71
N MET A 174 -3.18 12.08 1.45
CA MET A 174 -3.41 10.75 0.89
C MET A 174 -4.65 10.72 -0.03
N ARG A 175 -5.77 11.27 0.44
CA ARG A 175 -7.00 11.42 -0.34
C ARG A 175 -6.73 12.18 -1.65
N ASP A 176 -6.03 13.31 -1.57
CA ASP A 176 -5.74 14.16 -2.73
C ASP A 176 -4.87 13.44 -3.76
N ALA A 177 -3.87 12.68 -3.32
CA ALA A 177 -3.02 11.88 -4.21
C ALA A 177 -3.80 10.76 -4.91
N LEU A 178 -4.70 10.08 -4.20
CA LEU A 178 -5.57 9.05 -4.79
C LEU A 178 -6.53 9.65 -5.82
N VAL A 179 -7.15 10.80 -5.53
CA VAL A 179 -8.00 11.53 -6.49
C VAL A 179 -7.19 11.98 -7.71
N GLN A 180 -6.00 12.53 -7.51
CA GLN A 180 -5.12 12.94 -8.60
C GLN A 180 -4.69 11.77 -9.50
N ALA A 181 -4.55 10.58 -8.93
CA ALA A 181 -4.26 9.35 -9.67
C ALA A 181 -5.49 8.76 -10.40
N GLY A 182 -6.67 9.40 -10.28
CA GLY A 182 -7.90 9.00 -10.95
C GLY A 182 -8.77 8.01 -10.17
N PHE A 183 -8.43 7.71 -8.92
CA PHE A 183 -9.30 6.92 -8.05
C PHE A 183 -10.48 7.75 -7.54
N GLN A 184 -11.64 7.12 -7.38
CA GLN A 184 -12.83 7.81 -6.90
C GLN A 184 -12.97 7.64 -5.38
N PRO A 185 -13.32 8.70 -4.64
CA PRO A 185 -13.74 8.56 -3.25
C PRO A 185 -14.91 7.59 -3.10
N SER A 186 -14.97 6.90 -1.96
CA SER A 186 -16.06 5.99 -1.65
C SER A 186 -17.42 6.69 -1.73
N ASN A 187 -18.37 6.02 -2.40
CA ASN A 187 -19.75 6.50 -2.54
C ASN A 187 -20.71 5.91 -1.49
N TYR A 188 -20.20 5.15 -0.51
CA TYR A 188 -21.02 4.44 0.49
C TYR A 188 -20.58 4.69 1.94
N ILE A 189 -19.39 5.23 2.17
CA ILE A 189 -18.88 5.51 3.52
C ILE A 189 -17.93 6.73 3.51
N GLY A 190 -17.92 7.50 4.59
CA GLY A 190 -17.14 8.72 4.71
C GLY A 190 -17.73 9.89 3.92
N ILE A 191 -16.95 10.97 3.84
CA ILE A 191 -17.28 12.18 3.06
C ILE A 191 -16.05 12.56 2.27
N ASP A 192 -16.18 12.69 0.95
CA ASP A 192 -15.10 13.07 0.05
C ASP A 192 -13.81 12.24 0.24
N GLY A 193 -13.97 10.92 0.47
CA GLY A 193 -12.85 9.99 0.68
C GLY A 193 -12.19 10.08 2.04
N LEU A 194 -12.74 10.83 3.00
CA LEU A 194 -12.26 10.90 4.38
C LEU A 194 -13.28 10.28 5.33
N ASN A 195 -12.81 9.51 6.31
CA ASN A 195 -13.68 8.83 7.27
C ASN A 195 -13.08 8.86 8.68
N GLY A 196 -13.62 9.70 9.56
CA GLY A 196 -13.22 9.77 10.96
C GLY A 196 -13.75 8.57 11.75
N ARG A 197 -12.86 7.84 12.45
CA ARG A 197 -13.18 6.59 13.18
C ARG A 197 -12.70 6.63 14.61
N ASP A 198 -13.48 6.03 15.52
CA ASP A 198 -13.13 5.89 16.93
C ASP A 198 -12.91 4.43 17.37
N ASP A 199 -13.16 3.48 16.51
CA ASP A 199 -13.08 2.03 16.79
C ASP A 199 -11.82 1.32 16.26
N LEU A 200 -10.94 2.03 15.54
CA LEU A 200 -9.71 1.47 14.99
C LEU A 200 -8.53 1.64 15.97
N ALA A 201 -8.16 0.54 16.64
CA ALA A 201 -7.12 0.54 17.67
C ALA A 201 -5.77 1.07 17.16
N GLY A 202 -5.37 0.69 15.93
CA GLY A 202 -4.14 1.16 15.30
C GLY A 202 -4.05 2.69 15.19
N LEU A 203 -5.20 3.34 14.91
CA LEU A 203 -5.29 4.80 14.83
C LEU A 203 -5.41 5.44 16.21
N ASN A 204 -6.19 4.85 17.11
CA ASN A 204 -6.40 5.39 18.47
C ASN A 204 -5.12 5.38 19.30
N LEU A 205 -4.32 4.32 19.18
CA LEU A 205 -3.06 4.14 19.93
C LEU A 205 -1.87 4.85 19.30
N ALA A 206 -2.02 5.44 18.12
CA ALA A 206 -0.95 6.11 17.40
C ALA A 206 -0.49 7.38 18.11
N LYS A 207 0.82 7.49 18.29
CA LYS A 207 1.53 8.68 18.81
C LYS A 207 2.16 9.51 17.68
N TYR A 208 2.12 9.01 16.45
CA TYR A 208 2.63 9.62 15.23
C TYR A 208 1.50 9.72 14.19
N PRO A 209 1.64 10.56 13.15
CA PRO A 209 0.59 10.72 12.13
C PRO A 209 0.24 9.38 11.50
N ALA A 210 -1.00 8.92 11.67
CA ALA A 210 -1.44 7.60 11.26
C ALA A 210 -2.75 7.63 10.48
N VAL A 211 -2.80 6.87 9.39
CA VAL A 211 -4.00 6.62 8.59
C VAL A 211 -4.14 5.15 8.26
N LEU A 212 -5.38 4.72 8.03
CA LEU A 212 -5.74 3.44 7.45
C LEU A 212 -6.48 3.70 6.13
N VAL A 213 -5.92 3.21 5.04
CA VAL A 213 -6.42 3.46 3.69
C VAL A 213 -7.13 2.22 3.17
N GLU A 214 -8.43 2.36 2.96
CA GLU A 214 -9.25 1.39 2.23
C GLU A 214 -9.20 1.75 0.76
N LEU A 215 -8.48 0.97 -0.03
CA LEU A 215 -8.19 1.31 -1.43
C LEU A 215 -9.35 1.05 -2.40
N GLY A 216 -10.44 0.47 -1.91
CA GLY A 216 -11.68 0.20 -2.64
C GLY A 216 -12.50 -0.86 -1.94
N ASN A 217 -13.55 -1.34 -2.59
CA ASN A 217 -14.49 -2.34 -2.09
C ASN A 217 -14.31 -3.67 -2.79
N MET A 218 -13.84 -4.70 -2.09
CA MET A 218 -13.60 -6.04 -2.64
C MET A 218 -14.88 -6.76 -3.09
N ASN A 219 -16.05 -6.34 -2.62
CA ASN A 219 -17.35 -6.85 -3.08
C ASN A 219 -17.84 -6.17 -4.36
N ASN A 220 -17.20 -5.08 -4.79
CA ASN A 220 -17.51 -4.41 -6.05
C ASN A 220 -16.66 -4.98 -7.19
N SER A 221 -17.28 -5.46 -8.26
CA SER A 221 -16.57 -6.14 -9.35
C SER A 221 -15.52 -5.28 -10.06
N THR A 222 -15.73 -3.97 -10.15
CA THR A 222 -14.77 -3.04 -10.79
C THR A 222 -13.55 -2.82 -9.90
N ASP A 223 -13.76 -2.61 -8.60
CA ASP A 223 -12.66 -2.44 -7.63
C ASP A 223 -11.90 -3.75 -7.45
N ALA A 224 -12.62 -4.89 -7.31
CA ALA A 224 -12.04 -6.23 -7.23
C ALA A 224 -11.12 -6.55 -8.42
N ALA A 225 -11.60 -6.37 -9.65
CA ALA A 225 -10.78 -6.60 -10.85
C ALA A 225 -9.50 -5.77 -10.88
N ARG A 226 -9.53 -4.54 -10.34
CA ARG A 226 -8.35 -3.69 -10.21
C ARG A 226 -7.40 -4.21 -9.14
N MET A 227 -7.92 -4.66 -7.99
CA MET A 227 -7.12 -5.19 -6.88
C MET A 227 -6.42 -6.50 -7.23
N GLU A 228 -7.05 -7.35 -8.03
CA GLU A 228 -6.51 -8.63 -8.47
C GLU A 228 -5.44 -8.48 -9.57
N SER A 229 -5.41 -7.35 -10.27
CA SER A 229 -4.46 -7.13 -11.36
C SER A 229 -3.14 -6.52 -10.87
N ALA A 230 -2.01 -7.01 -11.41
CA ALA A 230 -0.69 -6.43 -11.11
C ALA A 230 -0.61 -4.93 -11.50
N ASP A 231 -1.22 -4.52 -12.61
CA ASP A 231 -1.28 -3.12 -13.04
C ASP A 231 -2.09 -2.26 -12.06
N GLY A 232 -3.22 -2.77 -11.57
CA GLY A 232 -4.02 -2.08 -10.57
C GLY A 232 -3.30 -1.92 -9.22
N GLN A 233 -2.62 -2.98 -8.75
CA GLN A 233 -1.80 -2.92 -7.54
C GLN A 233 -0.67 -1.91 -7.66
N GLN A 234 0.01 -1.85 -8.81
CA GLN A 234 1.04 -0.84 -9.08
C GLN A 234 0.47 0.59 -9.07
N LYS A 235 -0.71 0.81 -9.64
CA LYS A 235 -1.38 2.12 -9.64
C LYS A 235 -1.77 2.55 -8.23
N TYR A 236 -2.32 1.66 -7.41
CA TYR A 236 -2.60 1.93 -6.00
C TYR A 236 -1.31 2.28 -5.23
N ALA A 237 -0.28 1.46 -5.37
CA ALA A 237 1.00 1.68 -4.70
C ALA A 237 1.63 3.02 -5.11
N ALA A 238 1.59 3.38 -6.39
CA ALA A 238 2.11 4.64 -6.88
C ALA A 238 1.35 5.85 -6.29
N ALA A 239 0.02 5.79 -6.25
CA ALA A 239 -0.80 6.86 -5.69
C ALA A 239 -0.57 7.04 -4.18
N VAL A 240 -0.53 5.95 -3.42
CA VAL A 240 -0.23 5.98 -1.98
C VAL A 240 1.19 6.51 -1.73
N THR A 241 2.17 6.07 -2.51
CA THR A 241 3.56 6.59 -2.42
C THR A 241 3.59 8.10 -2.64
N GLN A 242 2.87 8.62 -3.63
CA GLN A 242 2.76 10.06 -3.88
C GLN A 242 2.16 10.81 -2.69
N GLY A 243 1.10 10.28 -2.08
CA GLY A 243 0.49 10.84 -0.87
C GLY A 243 1.45 10.90 0.31
N ILE A 244 2.20 9.82 0.55
CA ILE A 244 3.24 9.77 1.58
C ILE A 244 4.32 10.81 1.30
N VAL A 245 4.88 10.85 0.10
CA VAL A 245 5.94 11.79 -0.29
C VAL A 245 5.48 13.24 -0.15
N ALA A 246 4.27 13.56 -0.58
CA ALA A 246 3.71 14.91 -0.44
C ALA A 246 3.57 15.31 1.04
N PHE A 247 3.11 14.41 1.91
CA PHE A 247 3.04 14.64 3.34
C PHE A 247 4.43 14.84 3.97
N LEU A 248 5.40 13.97 3.66
CA LEU A 248 6.76 14.09 4.20
C LEU A 248 7.42 15.41 3.77
N ASN A 249 7.23 15.82 2.52
CA ASN A 249 7.76 17.10 2.03
C ASN A 249 7.16 18.30 2.76
N SER A 250 5.90 18.22 3.21
CA SER A 250 5.28 19.29 3.98
C SER A 250 5.87 19.44 5.40
N LYS A 251 6.56 18.42 5.90
CA LYS A 251 7.25 18.40 7.20
C LYS A 251 8.74 18.77 7.09
N ALA A 252 9.32 18.63 5.88
CA ALA A 252 10.72 18.94 5.67
C ALA A 252 10.97 20.45 5.92
N PRO A 253 12.08 20.85 6.57
CA PRO A 253 12.42 22.26 6.72
C PRO A 253 12.48 22.93 5.35
N THR A 254 11.78 24.03 5.19
CA THR A 254 11.96 24.91 4.03
C THR A 254 13.35 25.51 4.15
N GLY A 255 14.32 25.02 3.36
CA GLY A 255 15.69 25.53 3.28
C GLY A 255 15.78 26.96 2.80
#